data_ada23d44ce7ad65c43a3d2be0e95e448
#
_entry.id   ada23d44ce7ad65c43a3d2be0e95e448
#
_cell.length_a   1.000
_cell.length_b   1.000
_cell.length_c   1.000
_cell.angle_alpha   90.00
_cell.angle_beta   90.00
_cell.angle_gamma   90.00
#
_symmetry.space_group_name_H-M   'P 1'
#
loop_
_entity.id
_entity.type
_entity.pdbx_description
1 polymer ?
#
loop_
_entity_poly.entity_id
_entity_poly.type
_entity_poly.pdbx_seq_one_letter_code
_entity_poly.pdbx_strand_id
1 'polypeptide(L)'
;MRKQNSTFQSAFISEAGSELQNNDYFAFVELEEYACYVVADGLNDLPDTESAKLAIETALLSFQEHPSMRKNALLSYIKAANRALCKADQKERLKASVMIVVTNYEAFRYVYAGNTRLRLYRNGNKKEQSRDTSLSSDLGKEKNLSEDMLAKHEERNNLYAYVGQGDRFKPVVSKKIKLENGDILALYTRGIWENLDGGELDDVFSEAKDDPKESLNDAEELLLSKQPKTLENYTFAAVFVDKVFTDPERKKKRKKIAIICIAAVVIILAVSAVIWFLHRRYIRLAEDMD
;
A
#
# COMPACT_ATOMS: atom_id res chain seq x y z
N MET A 1 4.43 2.52 -20.54
CA MET A 1 4.88 1.09 -20.59
C MET A 1 5.53 0.77 -19.25
N ARG A 2 5.14 -0.32 -18.64
CA ARG A 2 5.72 -0.82 -17.38
C ARG A 2 7.12 -1.38 -17.65
N LYS A 3 7.96 -1.49 -16.60
CA LYS A 3 9.22 -2.26 -16.69
C LYS A 3 8.96 -3.64 -17.30
N GLN A 4 9.64 -3.95 -18.37
CA GLN A 4 9.32 -5.01 -19.34
C GLN A 4 9.12 -6.43 -18.77
N ASN A 5 9.54 -6.70 -17.55
CA ASN A 5 9.40 -8.02 -16.93
C ASN A 5 8.54 -8.04 -15.66
N SER A 6 7.75 -6.99 -15.44
CA SER A 6 6.75 -6.93 -14.36
C SER A 6 5.34 -7.05 -14.91
N THR A 7 4.44 -7.64 -14.14
CA THR A 7 3.02 -7.76 -14.49
C THR A 7 2.19 -7.36 -13.27
N PHE A 8 1.38 -6.33 -13.48
CA PHE A 8 0.43 -5.81 -12.49
C PHE A 8 -0.93 -5.73 -13.16
N GLN A 9 -1.96 -6.21 -12.49
CA GLN A 9 -3.35 -6.08 -12.93
C GLN A 9 -4.08 -5.20 -11.91
N SER A 10 -4.93 -4.31 -12.39
CA SER A 10 -5.70 -3.43 -11.52
C SER A 10 -7.16 -3.38 -11.95
N ALA A 11 -8.07 -3.45 -11.00
CA ALA A 11 -9.49 -3.23 -11.19
C ALA A 11 -10.02 -2.37 -10.05
N PHE A 12 -11.19 -1.78 -10.25
CA PHE A 12 -11.91 -1.06 -9.22
C PHE A 12 -13.41 -1.10 -9.45
N ILE A 13 -14.16 -0.89 -8.38
CA ILE A 13 -15.60 -0.58 -8.36
C ILE A 13 -15.75 0.74 -7.63
N SER A 14 -16.73 1.56 -8.00
CA SER A 14 -16.97 2.87 -7.39
C SER A 14 -18.43 3.25 -7.60
N GLU A 15 -19.21 3.28 -6.51
CA GLU A 15 -20.65 3.42 -6.54
C GLU A 15 -21.14 4.46 -5.52
N ALA A 16 -22.29 5.04 -5.81
CA ALA A 16 -22.92 6.06 -4.95
C ALA A 16 -23.53 5.47 -3.67
N GLY A 17 -23.74 4.14 -3.61
CA GLY A 17 -24.42 3.51 -2.48
C GLY A 17 -25.89 3.97 -2.39
N SER A 18 -26.28 4.49 -1.23
CA SER A 18 -27.62 5.06 -1.00
C SER A 18 -27.71 6.55 -1.35
N GLU A 19 -26.59 7.17 -1.71
CA GLU A 19 -26.52 8.59 -2.02
C GLU A 19 -26.91 8.90 -3.47
N LEU A 20 -27.26 10.16 -3.75
CA LEU A 20 -27.60 10.61 -5.10
C LEU A 20 -26.40 10.76 -6.02
N GLN A 21 -25.23 11.00 -5.41
CA GLN A 21 -23.97 11.22 -6.12
C GLN A 21 -22.85 10.41 -5.47
N ASN A 22 -21.93 9.96 -6.31
CA ASN A 22 -20.70 9.35 -5.83
C ASN A 22 -19.66 10.45 -5.63
N ASN A 23 -19.31 10.72 -4.38
CA ASN A 23 -18.26 11.67 -3.99
C ASN A 23 -16.89 11.02 -3.84
N ASP A 24 -16.81 9.71 -4.02
CA ASP A 24 -15.56 8.98 -4.09
C ASP A 24 -14.94 9.06 -5.47
N TYR A 25 -13.63 8.88 -5.55
CA TYR A 25 -12.95 8.77 -6.83
C TYR A 25 -11.73 7.84 -6.72
N PHE A 26 -11.44 7.13 -7.82
CA PHE A 26 -10.20 6.37 -8.00
C PHE A 26 -9.61 6.64 -9.36
N ALA A 27 -8.30 6.86 -9.42
CA ALA A 27 -7.57 6.91 -10.68
C ALA A 27 -6.12 6.48 -10.49
N PHE A 28 -5.49 6.09 -11.57
CA PHE A 28 -4.10 5.64 -11.56
C PHE A 28 -3.37 6.02 -12.85
N VAL A 29 -2.04 6.04 -12.74
CA VAL A 29 -1.13 6.23 -13.86
C VAL A 29 0.00 5.23 -13.76
N GLU A 30 0.21 4.46 -14.81
CA GLU A 30 1.31 3.52 -14.94
C GLU A 30 2.31 4.00 -15.98
N LEU A 31 3.50 4.36 -15.52
CA LEU A 31 4.65 4.73 -16.33
C LEU A 31 5.64 3.58 -16.41
N GLU A 32 6.69 3.72 -17.22
CA GLU A 32 7.71 2.68 -17.38
C GLU A 32 8.42 2.33 -16.06
N GLU A 33 8.86 3.34 -15.31
CA GLU A 33 9.66 3.17 -14.08
C GLU A 33 8.83 3.16 -12.79
N TYR A 34 7.63 3.73 -12.82
CA TYR A 34 6.77 3.92 -11.65
C TYR A 34 5.30 3.81 -12.02
N ALA A 35 4.48 3.41 -11.04
CA ALA A 35 3.03 3.59 -11.11
C ALA A 35 2.53 4.30 -9.85
N CYS A 36 1.42 5.02 -10.00
CA CYS A 36 0.73 5.72 -8.92
C CYS A 36 -0.76 5.37 -8.96
N TYR A 37 -1.28 4.88 -7.84
CA TYR A 37 -2.70 4.56 -7.64
C TYR A 37 -3.22 5.49 -6.54
N VAL A 38 -4.35 6.11 -6.76
CA VAL A 38 -4.92 7.08 -5.82
C VAL A 38 -6.40 6.80 -5.63
N VAL A 39 -6.82 6.67 -4.37
CA VAL A 39 -8.22 6.60 -3.97
C VAL A 39 -8.53 7.76 -3.04
N ALA A 40 -9.70 8.36 -3.19
CA ALA A 40 -10.15 9.44 -2.34
C ALA A 40 -11.64 9.35 -2.06
N ASP A 41 -12.03 9.76 -0.85
CA ASP A 41 -13.38 9.91 -0.35
C ASP A 41 -13.64 11.40 -0.11
N GLY A 42 -14.62 11.97 -0.78
CA GLY A 42 -15.04 13.36 -0.63
C GLY A 42 -15.79 13.56 0.67
N LEU A 43 -15.31 14.45 1.52
CA LEU A 43 -15.85 14.70 2.86
C LEU A 43 -16.80 15.91 2.94
N ASN A 44 -17.30 16.36 1.81
CA ASN A 44 -18.25 17.47 1.73
C ASN A 44 -19.67 16.94 1.51
N ASP A 45 -20.63 17.46 2.27
CA ASP A 45 -22.04 17.06 2.20
C ASP A 45 -22.80 17.78 1.07
N LEU A 46 -22.22 18.83 0.48
CA LEU A 46 -22.86 19.58 -0.59
C LEU A 46 -22.77 18.82 -1.93
N PRO A 47 -23.87 18.77 -2.69
CA PRO A 47 -23.84 18.24 -4.05
C PRO A 47 -22.87 19.06 -4.93
N ASP A 48 -22.32 18.43 -5.94
CA ASP A 48 -21.39 19.02 -6.92
C ASP A 48 -20.02 19.43 -6.35
N THR A 49 -19.62 18.96 -5.17
CA THR A 49 -18.28 19.17 -4.65
C THR A 49 -17.35 18.03 -5.09
N GLU A 50 -16.68 18.19 -6.20
CA GLU A 50 -15.74 17.19 -6.74
C GLU A 50 -14.38 17.19 -5.98
N SER A 51 -14.42 17.19 -4.63
CA SER A 51 -13.21 17.29 -3.80
C SER A 51 -12.26 16.10 -3.98
N ALA A 52 -12.80 14.88 -4.03
CA ALA A 52 -12.00 13.68 -4.27
C ALA A 52 -11.35 13.70 -5.65
N LYS A 53 -12.11 14.03 -6.70
CA LYS A 53 -11.62 14.11 -8.07
C LYS A 53 -10.51 15.16 -8.21
N LEU A 54 -10.72 16.38 -7.72
CA LEU A 54 -9.72 17.44 -7.75
C LEU A 54 -8.43 17.06 -7.00
N ALA A 55 -8.57 16.40 -5.85
CA ALA A 55 -7.43 15.89 -5.08
C ALA A 55 -6.61 14.86 -5.86
N ILE A 56 -7.28 13.89 -6.48
CA ILE A 56 -6.64 12.84 -7.27
C ILE A 56 -5.97 13.38 -8.52
N GLU A 57 -6.68 14.20 -9.31
CA GLU A 57 -6.13 14.78 -10.53
C GLU A 57 -4.86 15.59 -10.22
N THR A 58 -4.90 16.43 -9.18
CA THR A 58 -3.74 17.23 -8.77
C THR A 58 -2.58 16.36 -8.31
N ALA A 59 -2.86 15.30 -7.54
CA ALA A 59 -1.82 14.37 -7.06
C ALA A 59 -1.17 13.62 -8.23
N LEU A 60 -1.97 13.12 -9.18
CA LEU A 60 -1.47 12.39 -10.35
C LEU A 60 -0.69 13.31 -11.32
N LEU A 61 -1.14 14.55 -11.53
CA LEU A 61 -0.37 15.53 -12.30
C LEU A 61 1.00 15.78 -11.67
N SER A 62 1.04 16.03 -10.36
CA SER A 62 2.30 16.22 -9.63
C SER A 62 3.21 14.99 -9.68
N PHE A 63 2.64 13.77 -9.69
CA PHE A 63 3.39 12.54 -9.88
C PHE A 63 3.93 12.42 -11.32
N GLN A 64 3.12 12.73 -12.35
CA GLN A 64 3.54 12.63 -13.75
C GLN A 64 4.68 13.60 -14.10
N GLU A 65 4.68 14.80 -13.52
CA GLU A 65 5.76 15.76 -13.67
C GLU A 65 7.09 15.28 -13.09
N HIS A 66 7.04 14.60 -11.94
CA HIS A 66 8.23 14.13 -11.21
C HIS A 66 8.03 12.75 -10.60
N PRO A 67 7.98 11.67 -11.42
CA PRO A 67 7.72 10.33 -10.93
C PRO A 67 8.78 9.84 -9.94
N SER A 68 8.39 9.56 -8.70
CA SER A 68 9.33 9.08 -7.68
C SER A 68 8.62 8.42 -6.50
N MET A 69 9.25 7.39 -5.93
CA MET A 69 8.79 6.73 -4.70
C MET A 69 9.53 7.26 -3.45
N ARG A 70 10.30 8.35 -3.54
CA ARG A 70 10.98 8.94 -2.38
C ARG A 70 9.97 9.59 -1.43
N LYS A 71 10.22 9.52 -0.13
CA LYS A 71 9.33 10.09 0.91
C LYS A 71 8.93 11.54 0.61
N ASN A 72 9.89 12.36 0.23
CA ASN A 72 9.62 13.78 -0.05
C ASN A 72 8.77 13.98 -1.32
N ALA A 73 8.87 13.09 -2.31
CA ALA A 73 8.04 13.14 -3.50
C ALA A 73 6.57 12.80 -3.16
N LEU A 74 6.33 11.73 -2.38
CA LEU A 74 4.97 11.41 -1.92
C LEU A 74 4.38 12.57 -1.11
N LEU A 75 5.18 13.19 -0.25
CA LEU A 75 4.75 14.38 0.49
C LEU A 75 4.42 15.56 -0.44
N SER A 76 5.15 15.74 -1.55
CA SER A 76 4.84 16.81 -2.51
C SER A 76 3.52 16.55 -3.22
N TYR A 77 3.20 15.31 -3.60
CA TYR A 77 1.96 14.94 -4.29
C TYR A 77 0.74 15.24 -3.42
N ILE A 78 0.70 14.72 -2.20
CA ILE A 78 -0.45 14.93 -1.31
C ILE A 78 -0.56 16.40 -0.84
N LYS A 79 0.56 17.11 -0.69
CA LYS A 79 0.56 18.55 -0.41
C LYS A 79 0.08 19.37 -1.61
N ALA A 80 0.34 18.94 -2.85
CA ALA A 80 -0.23 19.58 -4.04
C ALA A 80 -1.75 19.48 -4.02
N ALA A 81 -2.31 18.27 -3.78
CA ALA A 81 -3.74 18.07 -3.60
C ALA A 81 -4.32 18.96 -2.48
N ASN A 82 -3.65 18.99 -1.31
CA ASN A 82 -4.08 19.84 -0.20
C ASN A 82 -4.16 21.33 -0.58
N ARG A 83 -3.16 21.84 -1.30
CA ARG A 83 -3.17 23.22 -1.77
C ARG A 83 -4.28 23.47 -2.79
N ALA A 84 -4.54 22.51 -3.69
CA ALA A 84 -5.61 22.65 -4.69
C ALA A 84 -6.99 22.76 -4.02
N LEU A 85 -7.30 21.88 -3.08
CA LEU A 85 -8.55 21.94 -2.33
C LEU A 85 -8.70 23.23 -1.52
N CYS A 86 -7.60 23.73 -0.92
CA CYS A 86 -7.63 24.98 -0.18
C CYS A 86 -7.84 26.23 -1.04
N LYS A 87 -7.45 26.16 -2.33
CA LYS A 87 -7.55 27.27 -3.28
C LYS A 87 -8.80 27.22 -4.15
N ALA A 88 -9.53 26.12 -4.13
CA ALA A 88 -10.74 25.99 -4.91
C ALA A 88 -11.76 27.08 -4.52
N ASP A 89 -12.28 27.77 -5.53
CA ASP A 89 -13.32 28.79 -5.34
C ASP A 89 -14.69 28.12 -5.22
N GLN A 90 -14.99 27.65 -4.02
CA GLN A 90 -16.22 26.97 -3.66
C GLN A 90 -16.88 27.63 -2.46
N LYS A 91 -18.20 27.47 -2.35
CA LYS A 91 -18.99 28.00 -1.22
C LYS A 91 -18.51 27.44 0.13
N GLU A 92 -18.03 26.21 0.12
CA GLU A 92 -17.44 25.56 1.29
C GLU A 92 -15.99 25.16 0.99
N ARG A 93 -15.21 25.04 2.06
CA ARG A 93 -13.86 24.49 1.97
C ARG A 93 -13.90 23.03 1.57
N LEU A 94 -13.27 22.69 0.44
CA LEU A 94 -13.18 21.32 -0.02
C LEU A 94 -12.32 20.47 0.91
N LYS A 95 -12.80 19.24 1.19
CA LYS A 95 -12.14 18.28 2.06
C LYS A 95 -12.19 16.89 1.43
N ALA A 96 -11.13 16.12 1.58
CA ALA A 96 -11.09 14.74 1.14
C ALA A 96 -10.20 13.88 2.04
N SER A 97 -10.58 12.63 2.22
CA SER A 97 -9.71 11.57 2.69
C SER A 97 -8.98 10.98 1.48
N VAL A 98 -7.65 10.91 1.49
CA VAL A 98 -6.87 10.52 0.30
C VAL A 98 -5.77 9.54 0.66
N MET A 99 -5.65 8.47 -0.14
CA MET A 99 -4.56 7.49 -0.13
C MET A 99 -3.85 7.51 -1.48
N ILE A 100 -2.53 7.75 -1.49
CA ILE A 100 -1.68 7.72 -2.67
C ILE A 100 -0.66 6.60 -2.51
N VAL A 101 -0.64 5.66 -3.43
CA VAL A 101 0.31 4.54 -3.48
C VAL A 101 1.22 4.71 -4.68
N VAL A 102 2.54 4.71 -4.47
CA VAL A 102 3.52 4.77 -5.56
C VAL A 102 4.40 3.54 -5.51
N THR A 103 4.55 2.87 -6.64
CA THR A 103 5.43 1.71 -6.82
C THR A 103 6.46 1.94 -7.91
N ASN A 104 7.63 1.33 -7.74
CA ASN A 104 8.64 1.17 -8.79
C ASN A 104 8.67 -0.26 -9.34
N TYR A 105 7.58 -1.01 -9.16
CA TYR A 105 7.41 -2.41 -9.55
C TYR A 105 8.28 -3.45 -8.79
N GLU A 106 9.15 -2.99 -7.87
CA GLU A 106 9.90 -3.85 -6.92
C GLU A 106 9.43 -3.67 -5.47
N ALA A 107 8.92 -2.48 -5.19
CA ALA A 107 8.48 -2.05 -3.88
C ALA A 107 7.50 -0.90 -4.01
N PHE A 108 6.78 -0.59 -2.94
CA PHE A 108 5.90 0.56 -2.90
C PHE A 108 6.07 1.38 -1.63
N ARG A 109 5.52 2.56 -1.65
CA ARG A 109 5.22 3.44 -0.51
C ARG A 109 3.84 4.03 -0.69
N TYR A 110 3.23 4.38 0.42
CA TYR A 110 1.99 5.13 0.41
C TYR A 110 2.07 6.35 1.31
N VAL A 111 1.26 7.35 1.00
CA VAL A 111 1.03 8.55 1.80
C VAL A 111 -0.47 8.78 1.86
N TYR A 112 -0.95 9.20 3.03
CA TYR A 112 -2.38 9.40 3.21
C TYR A 112 -2.71 10.43 4.30
N ALA A 113 -3.94 10.89 4.27
CA ALA A 113 -4.59 11.65 5.32
C ALA A 113 -6.10 11.39 5.25
N GLY A 114 -6.71 11.03 6.36
CA GLY A 114 -8.10 10.63 6.44
C GLY A 114 -8.27 9.17 6.87
N ASN A 115 -9.35 8.57 6.41
CA ASN A 115 -9.80 7.22 6.72
C ASN A 115 -10.00 6.32 5.47
N THR A 116 -9.47 6.73 4.32
CA THR A 116 -9.23 5.80 3.20
C THR A 116 -8.14 4.83 3.61
N ARG A 117 -8.35 3.56 3.30
CA ARG A 117 -7.49 2.48 3.81
C ARG A 117 -6.77 1.73 2.71
N LEU A 118 -5.61 1.19 3.08
CA LEU A 118 -4.83 0.24 2.28
C LEU A 118 -4.57 -1.01 3.12
N ARG A 119 -4.74 -2.18 2.50
CA ARG A 119 -4.21 -3.46 2.97
C ARG A 119 -3.28 -4.08 1.94
N LEU A 120 -2.22 -4.71 2.40
CA LEU A 120 -1.37 -5.60 1.60
C LEU A 120 -1.65 -7.04 2.03
N TYR A 121 -2.03 -7.86 1.07
CA TYR A 121 -2.15 -9.31 1.25
C TYR A 121 -0.98 -10.01 0.56
N ARG A 122 -0.46 -11.04 1.19
CA ARG A 122 0.61 -11.91 0.70
C ARG A 122 0.35 -13.35 1.12
N ASN A 123 0.30 -14.24 0.13
CA ASN A 123 -0.05 -15.66 0.36
C ASN A 123 -1.36 -15.78 1.18
N GLY A 124 -2.40 -15.06 0.79
CA GLY A 124 -3.69 -15.05 1.46
C GLY A 124 -3.74 -14.39 2.85
N ASN A 125 -2.66 -13.78 3.32
CA ASN A 125 -2.60 -13.20 4.65
C ASN A 125 -2.35 -11.69 4.61
N LYS A 126 -3.05 -10.94 5.46
CA LYS A 126 -2.79 -9.52 5.68
C LYS A 126 -1.39 -9.29 6.26
N LYS A 127 -0.55 -8.50 5.61
CA LYS A 127 0.83 -8.17 6.00
C LYS A 127 1.03 -6.72 6.41
N GLU A 128 0.27 -5.82 5.84
CA GLU A 128 0.35 -4.39 6.11
C GLU A 128 -1.05 -3.81 6.06
N GLN A 129 -1.28 -2.78 6.84
CA GLN A 129 -2.52 -2.01 6.83
C GLN A 129 -2.24 -0.57 7.25
N SER A 130 -2.85 0.38 6.54
CA SER A 130 -2.86 1.77 6.95
C SER A 130 -3.74 1.98 8.18
N ARG A 131 -3.48 3.05 8.93
CA ARG A 131 -4.31 3.46 10.06
C ARG A 131 -4.99 4.79 9.74
N ASP A 132 -6.23 4.93 10.17
CA ASP A 132 -6.94 6.19 9.98
C ASP A 132 -6.28 7.33 10.78
N THR A 133 -6.31 8.53 10.23
CA THR A 133 -5.95 9.75 10.96
C THR A 133 -7.19 10.32 11.67
N SER A 134 -7.82 9.48 12.48
CA SER A 134 -9.05 9.78 13.24
C SER A 134 -8.83 9.66 14.74
N LEU A 135 -9.67 10.33 15.50
CA LEU A 135 -9.61 10.27 16.95
C LEU A 135 -9.84 8.85 17.49
N SER A 136 -10.74 8.08 16.86
CA SER A 136 -10.96 6.67 17.22
C SER A 136 -9.71 5.82 17.05
N SER A 137 -8.94 6.04 15.97
CA SER A 137 -7.70 5.31 15.73
C SER A 137 -6.63 5.55 16.81
N ASP A 138 -6.55 6.75 17.34
CA ASP A 138 -5.63 7.07 18.44
C ASP A 138 -6.12 6.49 19.77
N LEU A 139 -7.41 6.58 20.08
CA LEU A 139 -8.02 5.91 21.24
C LEU A 139 -7.85 4.39 21.20
N GLY A 140 -7.91 3.81 20.00
CA GLY A 140 -7.71 2.38 19.79
C GLY A 140 -6.31 1.89 20.15
N LYS A 141 -5.27 2.72 19.94
CA LYS A 141 -3.91 2.40 20.37
C LYS A 141 -3.80 2.35 21.90
N GLU A 142 -4.43 3.29 22.59
CA GLU A 142 -4.38 3.38 24.05
C GLU A 142 -5.16 2.27 24.71
N LYS A 143 -6.28 1.85 24.12
CA LYS A 143 -7.22 0.88 24.68
C LYS A 143 -7.15 -0.51 24.09
N ASN A 144 -6.24 -0.79 23.13
CA ASN A 144 -6.14 -2.06 22.40
C ASN A 144 -7.46 -2.52 21.75
N LEU A 145 -8.21 -1.59 21.15
CA LEU A 145 -9.47 -1.91 20.49
C LEU A 145 -9.20 -2.64 19.15
N SER A 146 -10.06 -3.61 18.83
CA SER A 146 -10.03 -4.29 17.54
C SER A 146 -10.41 -3.32 16.40
N GLU A 147 -10.06 -3.67 15.17
CA GLU A 147 -10.40 -2.88 13.98
C GLU A 147 -11.92 -2.72 13.84
N ASP A 148 -12.69 -3.77 14.06
CA ASP A 148 -14.15 -3.76 13.98
C ASP A 148 -14.80 -2.89 15.06
N MET A 149 -14.20 -2.83 16.27
CA MET A 149 -14.63 -1.89 17.31
C MET A 149 -14.35 -0.45 16.89
N LEU A 150 -13.21 -0.20 16.24
CA LEU A 150 -12.87 1.13 15.73
C LEU A 150 -13.78 1.56 14.59
N ALA A 151 -14.15 0.65 13.67
CA ALA A 151 -15.06 0.91 12.58
C ALA A 151 -16.48 1.30 13.05
N LYS A 152 -16.90 0.86 14.24
CA LYS A 152 -18.18 1.18 14.88
C LYS A 152 -18.11 2.31 15.90
N HIS A 153 -16.91 2.85 16.17
CA HIS A 153 -16.72 3.88 17.18
C HIS A 153 -17.35 5.22 16.74
N GLU A 154 -17.95 5.97 17.65
CA GLU A 154 -18.59 7.27 17.36
C GLU A 154 -17.61 8.28 16.73
N GLU A 155 -16.36 8.28 17.20
CA GLU A 155 -15.30 9.19 16.73
C GLU A 155 -14.56 8.68 15.47
N ARG A 156 -15.05 7.66 14.76
CA ARG A 156 -14.38 7.08 13.59
C ARG A 156 -14.22 8.06 12.43
N ASN A 157 -15.17 8.98 12.30
CA ASN A 157 -15.19 10.01 11.25
C ASN A 157 -14.68 11.38 11.76
N ASN A 158 -14.24 11.47 13.02
CA ASN A 158 -13.57 12.65 13.54
C ASN A 158 -12.09 12.65 13.14
N LEU A 159 -11.81 13.18 11.94
CA LEU A 159 -10.49 13.19 11.35
C LEU A 159 -9.67 14.38 11.83
N TYR A 160 -8.48 14.12 12.38
CA TYR A 160 -7.55 15.19 12.75
C TYR A 160 -6.59 15.57 11.62
N ALA A 161 -6.48 14.75 10.57
CA ALA A 161 -5.77 15.07 9.34
C ALA A 161 -6.57 14.61 8.11
N TYR A 162 -6.78 15.52 7.17
CA TYR A 162 -7.45 15.33 5.87
C TYR A 162 -6.92 16.32 4.83
N VAL A 163 -7.07 16.01 3.56
CA VAL A 163 -6.66 16.88 2.45
C VAL A 163 -7.65 18.06 2.32
N GLY A 164 -7.14 19.27 2.21
CA GLY A 164 -7.92 20.52 2.32
C GLY A 164 -7.80 21.22 3.68
N GLN A 165 -6.97 20.71 4.58
CA GLN A 165 -6.83 21.25 5.94
C GLN A 165 -5.98 22.54 6.02
N GLY A 166 -5.21 22.89 4.97
CA GLY A 166 -4.34 24.06 4.93
C GLY A 166 -3.01 23.83 5.67
N ASP A 167 -2.54 24.85 6.39
CA ASP A 167 -1.17 24.84 6.96
C ASP A 167 -0.95 23.79 8.06
N ARG A 168 -2.01 23.36 8.74
CA ARG A 168 -1.93 22.31 9.77
C ARG A 168 -1.84 20.91 9.20
N PHE A 169 -1.83 20.76 7.90
CA PHE A 169 -1.85 19.48 7.21
C PHE A 169 -0.62 18.61 7.51
N LYS A 170 -0.85 17.46 8.12
CA LYS A 170 0.19 16.50 8.51
C LYS A 170 -0.13 15.10 7.99
N PRO A 171 0.19 14.79 6.71
CA PRO A 171 -0.04 13.47 6.16
C PRO A 171 0.92 12.42 6.73
N VAL A 172 0.49 11.18 6.72
CA VAL A 172 1.29 10.02 7.15
C VAL A 172 1.95 9.38 5.93
N VAL A 173 3.25 9.07 6.02
CA VAL A 173 4.00 8.38 4.96
C VAL A 173 4.55 7.07 5.47
N SER A 174 4.33 5.99 4.72
CA SER A 174 4.81 4.65 5.06
C SER A 174 6.33 4.49 4.93
N LYS A 175 6.85 3.39 5.49
CA LYS A 175 8.14 2.84 5.09
C LYS A 175 8.09 2.39 3.63
N LYS A 176 9.26 2.12 3.04
CA LYS A 176 9.36 1.38 1.79
C LYS A 176 9.06 -0.09 2.06
N ILE A 177 8.07 -0.65 1.37
CA ILE A 177 7.64 -2.03 1.49
C ILE A 177 8.03 -2.75 0.20
N LYS A 178 8.74 -3.87 0.34
CA LYS A 178 9.13 -4.69 -0.80
C LYS A 178 7.92 -5.50 -1.27
N LEU A 179 7.71 -5.55 -2.59
CA LEU A 179 6.70 -6.39 -3.21
C LEU A 179 7.25 -7.80 -3.49
N GLU A 180 6.34 -8.76 -3.51
CA GLU A 180 6.58 -10.14 -3.92
C GLU A 180 5.51 -10.55 -4.95
N ASN A 181 5.81 -11.59 -5.73
CA ASN A 181 4.83 -12.13 -6.65
C ASN A 181 3.63 -12.68 -5.88
N GLY A 182 2.44 -12.41 -6.34
CA GLY A 182 1.20 -12.78 -5.67
C GLY A 182 0.75 -11.81 -4.56
N ASP A 183 1.45 -10.67 -4.38
CA ASP A 183 0.95 -9.62 -3.49
C ASP A 183 -0.30 -8.96 -4.07
N ILE A 184 -1.23 -8.58 -3.20
CA ILE A 184 -2.42 -7.82 -3.55
C ILE A 184 -2.45 -6.54 -2.71
N LEU A 185 -2.58 -5.39 -3.36
CA LEU A 185 -2.85 -4.12 -2.71
C LEU A 185 -4.34 -3.82 -2.85
N ALA A 186 -5.04 -3.79 -1.74
CA ALA A 186 -6.45 -3.43 -1.65
C ALA A 186 -6.57 -2.00 -1.10
N LEU A 187 -7.20 -1.09 -1.86
CA LEU A 187 -7.41 0.32 -1.50
C LEU A 187 -8.91 0.56 -1.45
N TYR A 188 -9.41 1.16 -0.38
CA TYR A 188 -10.85 1.32 -0.22
C TYR A 188 -11.23 2.52 0.66
N THR A 189 -12.44 3.02 0.39
CA THR A 189 -13.05 4.13 1.11
C THR A 189 -13.95 3.67 2.25
N ARG A 190 -14.55 4.62 2.92
CA ARG A 190 -15.38 4.44 4.12
C ARG A 190 -16.53 3.47 3.93
N GLY A 191 -17.26 3.56 2.82
CA GLY A 191 -18.42 2.70 2.56
C GLY A 191 -18.10 1.21 2.58
N ILE A 192 -16.85 0.82 2.28
CA ILE A 192 -16.38 -0.58 2.37
C ILE A 192 -16.16 -0.97 3.84
N TRP A 193 -15.26 -0.29 4.55
CA TRP A 193 -14.82 -0.74 5.88
C TRP A 193 -15.84 -0.47 7.01
N GLU A 194 -16.85 0.35 6.79
CA GLU A 194 -17.97 0.49 7.72
C GLU A 194 -18.94 -0.71 7.65
N ASN A 195 -19.00 -1.39 6.52
CA ASN A 195 -19.97 -2.45 6.23
C ASN A 195 -19.34 -3.85 6.12
N LEU A 196 -18.10 -3.97 5.68
CA LEU A 196 -17.34 -5.22 5.69
C LEU A 196 -16.32 -5.20 6.84
N ASP A 197 -16.38 -6.20 7.70
CA ASP A 197 -15.41 -6.32 8.79
C ASP A 197 -14.04 -6.80 8.28
N GLY A 198 -13.06 -6.76 9.21
CA GLY A 198 -11.69 -7.11 8.87
C GLY A 198 -11.52 -8.54 8.41
N GLY A 199 -12.27 -9.48 8.99
CA GLY A 199 -12.24 -10.90 8.65
C GLY A 199 -12.85 -11.15 7.28
N GLU A 200 -13.99 -10.57 6.98
CA GLU A 200 -14.65 -10.70 5.68
C GLU A 200 -13.77 -10.21 4.52
N LEU A 201 -13.07 -9.07 4.70
CA LEU A 201 -12.10 -8.60 3.72
C LEU A 201 -10.89 -9.52 3.61
N ASP A 202 -10.43 -10.09 4.73
CA ASP A 202 -9.33 -11.04 4.73
C ASP A 202 -9.72 -12.34 4.02
N ASP A 203 -10.97 -12.82 4.16
CA ASP A 203 -11.49 -14.01 3.48
C ASP A 203 -11.56 -13.80 1.94
N VAL A 204 -12.09 -12.67 1.47
CA VAL A 204 -12.13 -12.34 0.03
C VAL A 204 -10.74 -12.41 -0.61
N PHE A 205 -9.71 -11.88 0.07
CA PHE A 205 -8.36 -11.85 -0.50
C PHE A 205 -7.49 -13.04 -0.12
N SER A 206 -7.89 -13.88 0.82
CA SER A 206 -7.26 -15.18 1.07
C SER A 206 -7.59 -16.20 -0.03
N GLU A 207 -8.78 -16.09 -0.61
CA GLU A 207 -9.31 -16.92 -1.70
C GLU A 207 -9.35 -16.14 -3.03
N ALA A 208 -8.53 -15.09 -3.15
CA ALA A 208 -8.53 -14.21 -4.33
C ALA A 208 -8.37 -15.00 -5.63
N LYS A 209 -9.20 -14.64 -6.61
CA LYS A 209 -9.16 -15.19 -7.96
C LYS A 209 -8.00 -14.57 -8.76
N ASP A 210 -7.72 -15.13 -9.93
CA ASP A 210 -6.64 -14.61 -10.81
C ASP A 210 -6.97 -13.21 -11.38
N ASP A 211 -8.26 -12.89 -11.53
CA ASP A 211 -8.72 -11.57 -12.00
C ASP A 211 -9.11 -10.68 -10.80
N PRO A 212 -8.47 -9.52 -10.62
CA PRO A 212 -8.82 -8.59 -9.55
C PRO A 212 -10.28 -8.14 -9.59
N LYS A 213 -10.89 -8.08 -10.78
CA LYS A 213 -12.30 -7.69 -10.93
C LYS A 213 -13.26 -8.72 -10.31
N GLU A 214 -12.97 -10.01 -10.47
CA GLU A 214 -13.80 -11.06 -9.88
C GLU A 214 -13.76 -10.99 -8.34
N SER A 215 -12.57 -10.80 -7.74
CA SER A 215 -12.46 -10.64 -6.29
C SER A 215 -13.17 -9.39 -5.76
N LEU A 216 -13.16 -8.29 -6.53
CA LEU A 216 -13.91 -7.09 -6.17
C LEU A 216 -15.42 -7.29 -6.28
N ASN A 217 -15.89 -8.01 -7.29
CA ASN A 217 -17.31 -8.35 -7.43
C ASN A 217 -17.78 -9.23 -6.26
N ASP A 218 -16.98 -10.21 -5.83
CA ASP A 218 -17.29 -11.04 -4.66
C ASP A 218 -17.42 -10.18 -3.38
N ALA A 219 -16.52 -9.22 -3.20
CA ALA A 219 -16.60 -8.27 -2.08
C ALA A 219 -17.83 -7.37 -2.14
N GLU A 220 -18.19 -6.89 -3.33
CA GLU A 220 -19.38 -6.07 -3.54
C GLU A 220 -20.66 -6.89 -3.31
N GLU A 221 -20.74 -8.12 -3.80
CA GLU A 221 -21.86 -9.02 -3.55
C GLU A 221 -22.04 -9.26 -2.04
N LEU A 222 -20.94 -9.50 -1.32
CA LEU A 222 -20.96 -9.64 0.13
C LEU A 222 -21.46 -8.36 0.82
N LEU A 223 -20.99 -7.19 0.41
CA LEU A 223 -21.42 -5.88 0.90
C LEU A 223 -22.94 -5.68 0.72
N LEU A 224 -23.42 -5.90 -0.48
CA LEU A 224 -24.84 -5.72 -0.83
C LEU A 224 -25.76 -6.76 -0.16
N SER A 225 -25.27 -7.99 0.08
CA SER A 225 -26.03 -9.04 0.76
C SER A 225 -26.38 -8.69 2.20
N LYS A 226 -25.62 -7.80 2.84
CA LYS A 226 -25.88 -7.33 4.22
C LYS A 226 -27.05 -6.35 4.32
N GLN A 227 -27.50 -5.80 3.20
CA GLN A 227 -28.63 -4.85 3.13
C GLN A 227 -28.52 -3.72 4.18
N PRO A 228 -27.41 -2.96 4.21
CA PRO A 228 -27.28 -1.88 5.16
C PRO A 228 -28.41 -0.84 4.96
N LYS A 229 -28.92 -0.28 6.05
CA LYS A 229 -30.01 0.73 5.97
C LYS A 229 -29.60 1.98 5.21
N THR A 230 -28.35 2.37 5.36
CA THR A 230 -27.68 3.44 4.61
C THR A 230 -26.31 2.91 4.20
N LEU A 231 -26.02 3.01 2.92
CA LEU A 231 -24.72 2.66 2.36
C LEU A 231 -24.10 3.94 1.81
N GLU A 232 -23.01 4.36 2.42
CA GLU A 232 -22.21 5.50 1.96
C GLU A 232 -21.62 5.21 0.56
N ASN A 233 -21.15 6.25 -0.11
CA ASN A 233 -20.35 6.04 -1.32
C ASN A 233 -19.23 5.05 -1.02
N TYR A 234 -18.98 4.14 -1.95
CA TYR A 234 -17.90 3.18 -1.77
C TYR A 234 -17.06 3.04 -3.03
N THR A 235 -15.79 3.02 -2.82
CA THR A 235 -14.79 2.73 -3.84
C THR A 235 -13.85 1.67 -3.33
N PHE A 236 -13.67 0.62 -4.12
CA PHE A 236 -12.77 -0.45 -3.82
C PHE A 236 -11.89 -0.74 -5.04
N ALA A 237 -10.59 -0.65 -4.87
CA ALA A 237 -9.60 -0.94 -5.90
C ALA A 237 -8.65 -2.04 -5.45
N ALA A 238 -8.32 -2.94 -6.35
CA ALA A 238 -7.34 -4.00 -6.14
C ALA A 238 -6.24 -3.93 -7.19
N VAL A 239 -4.99 -4.05 -6.75
CA VAL A 239 -3.80 -4.14 -7.61
C VAL A 239 -3.11 -5.46 -7.32
N PHE A 240 -3.19 -6.39 -8.26
CA PHE A 240 -2.56 -7.70 -8.20
C PHE A 240 -1.16 -7.64 -8.79
N VAL A 241 -0.19 -8.12 -8.03
CA VAL A 241 1.22 -8.15 -8.39
C VAL A 241 1.58 -9.56 -8.86
N ASP A 242 1.23 -9.91 -10.08
CA ASP A 242 1.54 -11.25 -10.63
C ASP A 242 3.03 -11.47 -10.71
N LYS A 243 3.75 -10.42 -11.11
CA LYS A 243 5.20 -10.49 -11.25
C LYS A 243 5.85 -9.16 -10.92
N VAL A 244 6.73 -9.16 -9.92
CA VAL A 244 7.57 -8.00 -9.59
C VAL A 244 8.69 -7.82 -10.63
N PHE A 245 9.11 -6.58 -10.82
CA PHE A 245 10.28 -6.28 -11.63
C PHE A 245 11.54 -6.92 -11.03
N THR A 246 12.32 -7.56 -11.89
CA THR A 246 13.62 -8.12 -11.50
C THR A 246 14.68 -7.59 -12.47
N ASP A 247 15.63 -6.79 -11.97
CA ASP A 247 16.77 -6.30 -12.74
C ASP A 247 17.69 -7.47 -13.11
N PRO A 248 17.82 -7.81 -14.43
CA PRO A 248 18.64 -8.94 -14.88
C PRO A 248 20.12 -8.79 -14.54
N GLU A 249 20.65 -7.58 -14.63
CA GLU A 249 22.06 -7.29 -14.34
C GLU A 249 22.35 -7.42 -12.84
N ARG A 250 21.44 -6.94 -11.98
CA ARG A 250 21.54 -7.09 -10.54
C ARG A 250 21.47 -8.56 -10.12
N LYS A 251 20.63 -9.36 -10.80
CA LYS A 251 20.54 -10.82 -10.58
C LYS A 251 21.86 -11.53 -10.96
N LYS A 252 22.45 -11.18 -12.12
CA LYS A 252 23.76 -11.71 -12.55
C LYS A 252 24.88 -11.32 -11.57
N LYS A 253 24.91 -10.06 -11.13
CA LYS A 253 25.89 -9.56 -10.17
C LYS A 253 25.80 -10.26 -8.82
N ARG A 254 24.59 -10.46 -8.29
CA ARG A 254 24.36 -11.22 -7.05
C ARG A 254 24.80 -12.68 -7.17
N LYS A 255 24.50 -13.35 -8.29
CA LYS A 255 25.00 -14.73 -8.55
C LYS A 255 26.53 -14.79 -8.56
N LYS A 256 27.21 -13.85 -9.24
CA LYS A 256 28.68 -13.77 -9.23
C LYS A 256 29.23 -13.59 -7.82
N ILE A 257 28.68 -12.67 -7.02
CA ILE A 257 29.09 -12.46 -5.63
C ILE A 257 28.88 -13.73 -4.81
N ALA A 258 27.75 -14.39 -4.92
CA ALA A 258 27.46 -15.64 -4.19
C ALA A 258 28.48 -16.74 -4.53
N ILE A 259 28.84 -16.90 -5.82
CA ILE A 259 29.87 -17.87 -6.26
C ILE A 259 31.24 -17.53 -5.65
N ILE A 260 31.62 -16.26 -5.64
CA ILE A 260 32.89 -15.81 -5.04
C ILE A 260 32.90 -16.09 -3.52
N CYS A 261 31.80 -15.82 -2.81
CA CYS A 261 31.69 -16.10 -1.39
C CYS A 261 31.80 -17.61 -1.09
N ILE A 262 31.12 -18.45 -1.87
CA ILE A 262 31.21 -19.91 -1.73
C ILE A 262 32.65 -20.39 -1.97
N ALA A 263 33.31 -19.92 -3.03
CA ALA A 263 34.69 -20.26 -3.32
C ALA A 263 35.66 -19.86 -2.17
N ALA A 264 35.46 -18.67 -1.62
CA ALA A 264 36.25 -18.20 -0.45
C ALA A 264 36.07 -19.12 0.78
N VAL A 265 34.82 -19.52 1.06
CA VAL A 265 34.53 -20.46 2.17
C VAL A 265 35.22 -21.81 1.95
N VAL A 266 35.16 -22.33 0.72
CA VAL A 266 35.81 -23.62 0.37
C VAL A 266 37.32 -23.53 0.55
N ILE A 267 37.94 -22.41 0.12
CA ILE A 267 39.39 -22.20 0.31
C ILE A 267 39.76 -22.16 1.81
N ILE A 268 38.98 -21.43 2.63
CA ILE A 268 39.20 -21.35 4.06
C ILE A 268 39.12 -22.74 4.71
N LEU A 269 38.12 -23.54 4.35
CA LEU A 269 37.97 -24.90 4.86
C LEU A 269 39.14 -25.80 4.44
N ALA A 270 39.59 -25.71 3.19
CA ALA A 270 40.73 -26.46 2.69
C ALA A 270 42.02 -26.11 3.44
N VAL A 271 42.30 -24.81 3.62
CA VAL A 271 43.47 -24.33 4.39
C VAL A 271 43.38 -24.80 5.85
N SER A 272 42.21 -24.70 6.47
CA SER A 272 42.00 -25.18 7.84
C SER A 272 42.24 -26.69 7.98
N ALA A 273 41.78 -27.48 7.01
CA ALA A 273 42.04 -28.93 6.98
C ALA A 273 43.54 -29.27 6.84
N VAL A 274 44.23 -28.52 5.98
CA VAL A 274 45.72 -28.71 5.81
C VAL A 274 46.45 -28.35 7.11
N ILE A 275 46.12 -27.23 7.75
CA ILE A 275 46.73 -26.81 9.03
C ILE A 275 46.44 -27.88 10.11
N TRP A 276 45.22 -28.38 10.20
CA TRP A 276 44.85 -29.42 11.15
C TRP A 276 45.63 -30.71 10.92
N PHE A 277 45.79 -31.12 9.65
CA PHE A 277 46.54 -32.32 9.28
C PHE A 277 48.03 -32.19 9.63
N LEU A 278 48.65 -31.02 9.33
CA LEU A 278 50.04 -30.76 9.66
C LEU A 278 50.27 -30.72 11.18
N HIS A 279 49.37 -30.08 11.92
CA HIS A 279 49.42 -30.03 13.37
C HIS A 279 49.32 -31.45 14.00
N ARG A 280 48.39 -32.27 13.49
CA ARG A 280 48.25 -33.65 13.95
C ARG A 280 49.46 -34.50 13.62
N ARG A 281 50.10 -34.27 12.48
CA ARG A 281 51.35 -34.93 12.08
C ARG A 281 52.51 -34.50 13.01
N TYR A 282 52.60 -33.23 13.32
CA TYR A 282 53.59 -32.68 14.22
C TYR A 282 53.51 -33.31 15.63
N ILE A 283 52.33 -33.42 16.20
CA ILE A 283 52.11 -34.05 17.52
C ILE A 283 52.57 -35.51 17.51
N ARG A 284 52.22 -36.30 16.48
CA ARG A 284 52.67 -37.72 16.39
C ARG A 284 54.18 -37.84 16.31
N LEU A 285 54.86 -36.97 15.57
CA LEU A 285 56.33 -36.97 15.47
C LEU A 285 56.99 -36.56 16.80
N ALA A 286 56.36 -35.72 17.60
CA ALA A 286 56.81 -35.39 18.94
C ALA A 286 56.69 -36.56 19.94
N GLU A 287 55.56 -37.28 19.88
CA GLU A 287 55.29 -38.49 20.70
C GLU A 287 56.23 -39.66 20.36
N ASP A 288 56.71 -39.76 19.10
CA ASP A 288 57.66 -40.81 18.69
C ASP A 288 59.13 -40.50 19.06
N MET A 289 59.45 -39.29 19.57
CA MET A 289 60.80 -38.88 19.98
C MET A 289 61.07 -38.95 21.50
N ASP A 290 60.05 -39.13 22.30
CA ASP A 290 60.11 -39.38 23.76
C ASP A 290 60.09 -40.89 24.07
#